data_02451ceaac29f17f961279a5255befbf
#
_entry.id   02451ceaac29f17f961279a5255befbf
#
_cell.length_a   1.000
_cell.length_b   1.000
_cell.length_c   1.000
_cell.angle_alpha   90.00
_cell.angle_beta   90.00
_cell.angle_gamma   90.00
#
_symmetry.space_group_name_H-M   'P 1'
#
loop_
_entity.id
_entity.type
_entity.pdbx_description
1 polymer ?
#
loop_
_entity_poly.entity_id
_entity_poly.type
_entity_poly.pdbx_seq_one_letter_code
_entity_poly.pdbx_strand_id
1 'polypeptide(L)' 'MSTSGSWMTVDAAAAFLGIPPVTLRRTLERNARAAPKGGTIANVDGIAARKLGRLWRVWLDAGWRSPTTGGA' A
#
# COMPACT_ATOMS: atom_id res chain seq x y z
N MET A 1 5.43 -19.29 12.06
CA MET A 1 4.49 -18.78 11.37
C MET A 1 4.89 -17.83 10.36
N SER A 2 4.57 -18.04 9.23
CA SER A 2 4.97 -17.19 8.18
C SER A 2 3.94 -16.09 7.98
N THR A 3 4.36 -14.96 7.54
CA THR A 3 3.45 -13.92 7.18
C THR A 3 3.21 -14.01 5.70
N SER A 4 2.05 -13.57 5.29
CA SER A 4 1.73 -13.63 3.90
C SER A 4 1.88 -12.30 3.26
N GLY A 5 2.91 -11.61 3.48
CA GLY A 5 3.11 -10.32 2.84
C GLY A 5 4.34 -9.66 3.39
N SER A 6 4.61 -8.46 2.95
CA SER A 6 5.76 -7.74 3.43
C SER A 6 5.53 -6.24 3.31
N TRP A 7 6.23 -5.50 4.17
CA TRP A 7 6.21 -4.05 4.11
C TRP A 7 7.24 -3.59 3.08
N MET A 8 6.90 -2.57 2.33
CA MET A 8 7.80 -2.05 1.33
C MET A 8 7.62 -0.55 1.20
N THR A 9 8.56 0.09 0.55
CA THR A 9 8.48 1.53 0.31
C THR A 9 7.42 1.82 -0.74
N VAL A 10 7.00 3.08 -0.80
CA VAL A 10 6.06 3.50 -1.85
C VAL A 10 6.66 3.24 -3.22
N ASP A 11 7.96 3.53 -3.38
CA ASP A 11 8.61 3.31 -4.68
C ASP A 11 8.59 1.85 -5.08
N ALA A 12 8.90 0.96 -4.15
CA ALA A 12 8.90 -0.46 -4.43
C ALA A 12 7.49 -0.97 -4.72
N ALA A 13 6.53 -0.52 -3.93
CA ALA A 13 5.15 -0.93 -4.15
C ALA A 13 4.62 -0.43 -5.48
N ALA A 14 4.93 0.82 -5.82
CA ALA A 14 4.49 1.38 -7.09
C ALA A 14 5.07 0.61 -8.27
N ALA A 15 6.34 0.24 -8.17
CA ALA A 15 6.96 -0.56 -9.22
C ALA A 15 6.27 -1.91 -9.35
N PHE A 16 5.95 -2.53 -8.23
CA PHE A 16 5.25 -3.80 -8.22
C PHE A 16 3.87 -3.67 -8.86
N LEU A 17 3.19 -2.56 -8.58
CA LEU A 17 1.84 -2.32 -9.09
C LEU A 17 1.84 -1.78 -10.52
N GLY A 18 2.99 -1.37 -11.02
CA GLY A 18 3.09 -0.82 -12.37
C GLY A 18 2.56 0.59 -12.51
N ILE A 19 2.62 1.38 -11.45
CA ILE A 19 2.15 2.77 -11.49
C ILE A 19 3.26 3.70 -11.02
N PRO A 20 3.19 4.99 -11.35
CA PRO A 20 4.17 5.95 -10.86
C PRO A 20 4.10 6.08 -9.35
N PRO A 21 5.25 6.23 -8.67
CA PRO A 21 5.24 6.40 -7.21
C PRO A 21 4.42 7.60 -6.75
N VAL A 22 4.45 8.68 -7.51
CA VAL A 22 3.70 9.87 -7.12
C VAL A 22 2.19 9.59 -7.15
N THR A 23 1.76 8.74 -8.06
CA THR A 23 0.36 8.38 -8.15
C THR A 23 -0.06 7.56 -6.93
N LEU A 24 0.79 6.60 -6.54
CA LEU A 24 0.48 5.79 -5.38
C LEU A 24 0.46 6.64 -4.11
N ARG A 25 1.46 7.50 -3.95
CA ARG A 25 1.51 8.36 -2.77
C ARG A 25 0.27 9.26 -2.68
N ARG A 26 -0.13 9.84 -3.79
CA ARG A 26 -1.31 10.69 -3.82
C ARG A 26 -2.57 9.92 -3.44
N THR A 27 -2.68 8.70 -3.94
CA THR A 27 -3.82 7.85 -3.63
C THR A 27 -3.86 7.52 -2.14
N LEU A 28 -2.70 7.19 -1.56
CA LEU A 28 -2.63 6.91 -0.12
C LEU A 28 -3.00 8.14 0.70
N GLU A 29 -2.51 9.32 0.31
CA GLU A 29 -2.83 10.53 1.06
C GLU A 29 -4.31 10.85 0.98
N ARG A 30 -4.92 10.60 -0.16
CA ARG A 30 -6.35 10.86 -0.33
C ARG A 30 -7.19 9.95 0.54
N ASN A 31 -6.71 8.76 0.81
CA ASN A 31 -7.43 7.78 1.60
C ASN A 31 -6.91 7.66 3.04
N ALA A 32 -6.03 8.57 3.43
CA ALA A 32 -5.42 8.52 4.75
C ALA A 32 -6.43 8.83 5.83
N ARG A 33 -6.31 8.15 6.94
CA ARG A 33 -7.16 8.40 8.09
C ARG A 33 -6.43 7.96 9.36
N ALA A 34 -6.90 8.45 10.49
CA ALA A 34 -6.29 8.13 11.77
C ALA A 34 -6.57 6.67 12.12
N ALA A 35 -5.53 5.99 12.59
CA ALA A 35 -5.67 4.62 13.05
C ALA A 35 -6.21 4.63 14.49
N PRO A 36 -6.97 3.60 14.88
CA PRO A 36 -7.49 3.53 16.25
C PRO A 36 -6.41 3.57 17.30
N LYS A 37 -5.25 3.00 17.00
CA LYS A 37 -4.15 2.96 17.95
C LYS A 37 -3.12 4.05 17.73
N GLY A 38 -3.46 5.05 16.93
CA GLY A 38 -2.55 6.13 16.63
C GLY A 38 -1.88 5.95 15.28
N GLY A 39 -1.38 7.04 14.75
CA GLY A 39 -0.77 7.03 13.44
C GLY A 39 -1.78 7.20 12.33
N THR A 40 -1.28 7.13 11.10
CA THR A 40 -2.10 7.31 9.91
C THR A 40 -2.04 6.05 9.07
N ILE A 41 -3.20 5.62 8.60
CA ILE A 41 -3.30 4.43 7.75
C ILE A 41 -4.12 4.76 6.52
N ALA A 42 -3.98 3.91 5.50
CA ALA A 42 -4.79 4.00 4.30
C ALA A 42 -5.04 2.60 3.78
N ASN A 43 -6.24 2.38 3.26
CA ASN A 43 -6.58 1.12 2.63
C ASN A 43 -7.20 1.42 1.28
N VAL A 44 -6.61 0.88 0.24
CA VAL A 44 -7.07 1.12 -1.12
C VAL A 44 -7.03 -0.19 -1.88
N ASP A 45 -8.19 -0.65 -2.33
CA ASP A 45 -8.28 -1.86 -3.16
C ASP A 45 -7.50 -3.04 -2.59
N GLY A 46 -7.60 -3.25 -1.31
CA GLY A 46 -6.91 -4.37 -0.68
C GLY A 46 -5.45 -4.11 -0.35
N ILE A 47 -4.96 -2.91 -0.64
CA ILE A 47 -3.60 -2.52 -0.30
C ILE A 47 -3.65 -1.75 1.00
N ALA A 48 -2.90 -2.20 1.99
CA ALA A 48 -2.83 -1.53 3.27
C ALA A 48 -1.56 -0.69 3.34
N ALA A 49 -1.64 0.46 3.97
CA ALA A 49 -0.48 1.33 4.11
C ALA A 49 -0.50 1.98 5.48
N ARG A 50 0.68 2.28 5.98
CA ARG A 50 0.84 2.99 7.26
C ARG A 50 1.86 4.08 7.08
N LYS A 51 1.58 5.25 7.61
CA LYS A 51 2.49 6.36 7.54
C LYS A 51 3.28 6.45 8.82
N LEU A 52 4.60 6.46 8.70
CA LEU A 52 5.52 6.59 9.82
C LEU A 52 6.29 7.88 9.63
N GLY A 53 5.92 8.90 10.38
CA GLY A 53 6.47 10.22 10.17
C GLY A 53 6.05 10.73 8.81
N ARG A 54 7.02 10.88 7.91
CA ARG A 54 6.73 11.35 6.56
C ARG A 54 6.75 10.23 5.54
N LEU A 55 7.02 9.00 5.99
CA LEU A 55 7.22 7.89 5.08
C LEU A 55 6.04 6.95 5.12
N TRP A 56 5.57 6.59 3.94
CA TRP A 56 4.56 5.56 3.82
C TRP A 56 5.24 4.21 3.68
N ARG A 57 4.69 3.22 4.36
CA ARG A 57 5.05 1.82 4.15
C ARG A 57 3.80 1.11 3.66
N VAL A 58 3.97 0.30 2.64
CA VAL A 58 2.85 -0.38 2.00
C VAL A 58 2.94 -1.86 2.28
N TRP A 59 1.81 -2.44 2.65
CA TRP A 59 1.73 -3.87 2.89
C TRP A 59 0.99 -4.53 1.75
N LEU A 60 1.65 -5.46 1.08
CA LEU A 60 1.03 -6.25 0.04
C LEU A 60 0.96 -7.69 0.49
N ASP A 61 -0.23 -8.21 0.54
CA ASP A 61 -0.46 -9.59 0.90
C ASP A 61 0.12 -10.49 -0.18
N ALA A 62 0.63 -11.66 0.21
CA ALA A 62 1.18 -12.60 -0.75
C ALA A 62 0.16 -13.02 -1.79
N GLY A 63 -1.11 -12.99 -1.45
CA GLY A 63 -2.16 -13.34 -2.39
C GLY A 63 -2.62 -12.21 -3.26
N TRP A 64 -2.07 -11.01 -3.08
CA TRP A 64 -2.51 -9.86 -3.84
C TRP A 64 -2.10 -9.98 -5.31
N ARG A 65 -2.98 -9.59 -6.19
CA ARG A 65 -2.71 -9.60 -7.62
C ARG A 65 -3.20 -8.33 -8.26
N SER A 66 -2.51 -7.92 -9.32
CA SER A 66 -2.93 -6.76 -10.08
C SER A 66 -4.30 -7.01 -10.70
N PRO A 67 -5.23 -6.07 -10.59
CA PRO A 67 -6.55 -6.23 -11.21
C PRO A 67 -6.47 -6.45 -12.71
N THR A 68 -5.51 -5.83 -13.36
CA THR A 68 -5.37 -5.97 -14.80
C THR A 68 -4.93 -7.37 -15.18
N THR A 69 -4.16 -8.02 -14.33
CA THR A 69 -3.73 -9.38 -14.58
C THR A 69 -4.87 -10.35 -14.40
N GLY A 70 -5.61 -10.18 -13.34
CA GLY A 70 -6.68 -11.10 -13.06
C GLY A 70 -7.82 -11.01 -14.02
N GLY A 71 -7.95 -9.87 -14.68
CA GLY A 71 -9.03 -9.66 -15.58
C GLY A 71 -8.95 -10.45 -16.86
N ALA A 72 -7.85 -11.04 -17.05
CA ALA A 72 -7.65 -11.82 -18.27
C ALA A 72 -8.61 -12.97 -18.34
#